data_fb9ae3c00a2e7b18e54f1b77d3431df4
#
_entry.id   fb9ae3c00a2e7b18e54f1b77d3431df4
#
_cell.length_a   1.000
_cell.length_b   1.000
_cell.length_c   1.000
_cell.angle_alpha   90.00
_cell.angle_beta   90.00
_cell.angle_gamma   90.00
#
_symmetry.space_group_name_H-M   'P 1'
#
loop_
_entity.id
_entity.type
_entity.pdbx_description
1 polymer ?
#
loop_
_entity_poly.entity_id
_entity_poly.type
_entity_poly.pdbx_seq_one_letter_code
_entity_poly.pdbx_strand_id
1 'polypeptide(L)'
;MYASVPVISDGLTQYLSEIRKFPVLDEKEEFRLARLLYDEKNLGAAQTLITSNLRFVVKIAAEYRNYGLKALDLIQEGNIGLMMAVKKFNPYKGFRLISYAVWWIRAYIQNYIVSAWSLVKIGTTQIGRASCRERV
;
A
#
# COMPACT_ATOMS: atom_id res chain seq x y z
N MET A 1 -18.85 5.12 -22.21
CA MET A 1 -18.64 5.31 -21.65
C MET A 1 -18.49 5.16 -20.61
N TYR A 2 -18.43 5.06 -20.37
CA TYR A 2 -18.38 5.01 -19.25
C TYR A 2 -18.26 6.05 -18.63
N ALA A 3 -18.63 6.67 -18.95
CA ALA A 3 -18.20 7.95 -18.65
C ALA A 3 -18.53 8.43 -17.28
N SER A 4 -19.72 8.34 -16.91
CA SER A 4 -20.13 8.83 -15.61
C SER A 4 -19.55 8.00 -14.49
N VAL A 5 -19.32 6.75 -14.76
CA VAL A 5 -18.84 5.85 -13.74
C VAL A 5 -17.48 6.24 -13.19
N PRO A 6 -16.52 6.59 -14.02
CA PRO A 6 -15.21 6.94 -13.51
C PRO A 6 -15.25 8.11 -12.54
N VAL A 7 -16.15 9.03 -12.78
CA VAL A 7 -16.27 10.18 -11.92
C VAL A 7 -16.68 9.74 -10.52
N ILE A 8 -17.62 8.85 -10.47
CA ILE A 8 -18.14 8.38 -9.21
C ILE A 8 -17.09 7.63 -8.42
N SER A 9 -16.29 6.87 -9.12
CA SER A 9 -15.29 6.04 -8.45
C SER A 9 -14.09 6.83 -7.98
N ASP A 10 -14.06 8.13 -8.26
CA ASP A 10 -12.93 8.96 -7.85
C ASP A 10 -11.61 8.45 -8.39
N GLY A 11 -11.64 7.90 -9.58
CA GLY A 11 -10.42 7.40 -10.18
C GLY A 11 -10.06 5.99 -9.80
N LEU A 12 -10.84 5.35 -8.95
CA LEU A 12 -10.53 4.00 -8.53
C LEU A 12 -10.56 3.02 -9.71
N THR A 13 -11.60 3.11 -10.52
CA THR A 13 -11.71 2.21 -11.67
C THR A 13 -10.53 2.39 -12.61
N GLN A 14 -10.15 3.63 -12.84
CA GLN A 14 -9.02 3.90 -13.70
C GLN A 14 -7.73 3.36 -13.09
N TYR A 15 -7.55 3.56 -11.80
CA TYR A 15 -6.36 3.06 -11.12
C TYR A 15 -6.27 1.54 -11.23
N LEU A 16 -7.38 0.84 -10.99
CA LEU A 16 -7.38 -0.60 -11.09
C LEU A 16 -7.04 -1.07 -12.49
N SER A 17 -7.52 -0.35 -13.49
CA SER A 17 -7.19 -0.65 -14.87
C SER A 17 -5.71 -0.47 -15.13
N GLU A 18 -5.13 0.59 -14.59
CA GLU A 18 -3.72 0.85 -14.83
C GLU A 18 -2.81 -0.17 -14.19
N ILE A 19 -3.10 -0.58 -12.97
CA ILE A 19 -2.20 -1.51 -12.29
C ILE A 19 -2.25 -2.90 -12.90
N ARG A 20 -3.31 -3.24 -13.63
CA ARG A 20 -3.37 -4.53 -14.30
C ARG A 20 -2.33 -4.68 -15.38
N LYS A 21 -1.83 -3.57 -15.89
CA LYS A 21 -0.85 -3.59 -16.96
C LYS A 21 0.50 -4.10 -16.49
N PHE A 22 0.75 -4.05 -15.20
CA PHE A 22 2.02 -4.52 -14.67
C PHE A 22 1.97 -6.01 -14.43
N PRO A 23 2.89 -6.78 -15.03
CA PRO A 23 2.86 -8.23 -14.85
C PRO A 23 3.27 -8.64 -13.45
N VAL A 24 2.76 -9.78 -13.03
CA VAL A 24 3.20 -10.40 -11.79
C VAL A 24 4.55 -11.04 -12.03
N LEU A 25 5.46 -10.88 -11.11
CA LEU A 25 6.79 -11.46 -11.23
C LEU A 25 6.79 -12.88 -10.68
N ASP A 26 7.52 -13.77 -11.36
CA ASP A 26 7.72 -15.09 -10.77
C ASP A 26 8.84 -14.99 -9.72
N GLU A 27 9.05 -16.09 -9.03
CA GLU A 27 9.99 -16.09 -7.91
C GLU A 27 11.41 -15.76 -8.35
N LYS A 28 11.82 -16.27 -9.47
CA LYS A 28 13.18 -16.05 -9.95
C LYS A 28 13.43 -14.60 -10.33
N GLU A 29 12.47 -14.02 -11.04
CA GLU A 29 12.62 -12.64 -11.47
C GLU A 29 12.55 -11.71 -10.28
N GLU A 30 11.66 -12.00 -9.36
CA GLU A 30 11.57 -11.20 -8.14
C GLU A 30 12.89 -11.23 -7.38
N PHE A 31 13.47 -12.41 -7.24
CA PHE A 31 14.74 -12.54 -6.52
C PHE A 31 15.84 -11.76 -7.22
N ARG A 32 15.89 -11.86 -8.54
CA ARG A 32 16.90 -11.14 -9.32
C ARG A 32 16.80 -9.64 -9.08
N LEU A 33 15.58 -9.11 -9.15
CA LEU A 33 15.37 -7.69 -8.96
C LEU A 33 15.63 -7.27 -7.52
N ALA A 34 15.22 -8.10 -6.58
CA ALA A 34 15.45 -7.78 -5.17
C ALA A 34 16.92 -7.74 -4.85
N ARG A 35 17.70 -8.63 -5.47
CA ARG A 35 19.14 -8.60 -5.29
C ARG A 35 19.76 -7.33 -5.88
N LEU A 36 19.31 -6.94 -7.07
CA LEU A 36 19.82 -5.72 -7.68
C LEU A 36 19.55 -4.51 -6.78
N LEU A 37 18.40 -4.49 -6.17
CA LEU A 37 18.08 -3.39 -5.27
C LEU A 37 18.91 -3.47 -3.98
N TYR A 38 18.95 -4.64 -3.39
CA TYR A 38 19.60 -4.82 -2.10
C TYR A 38 21.11 -4.59 -2.18
N ASP A 39 21.73 -5.19 -3.19
CA ASP A 39 23.19 -5.13 -3.32
C ASP A 39 23.66 -3.88 -4.03
N GLU A 40 22.94 -3.42 -5.03
CA GLU A 40 23.41 -2.36 -5.91
C GLU A 40 22.59 -1.10 -5.86
N LYS A 41 21.53 -1.08 -5.03
CA LYS A 41 20.66 0.09 -4.89
C LYS A 41 20.03 0.51 -6.21
N ASN A 42 19.67 -0.45 -7.04
CA ASN A 42 19.11 -0.19 -8.37
C ASN A 42 17.66 0.27 -8.22
N LEU A 43 17.42 1.54 -8.52
CA LEU A 43 16.07 2.11 -8.35
C LEU A 43 15.07 1.59 -9.37
N GLY A 44 15.55 1.22 -10.57
CA GLY A 44 14.66 0.60 -11.55
C GLY A 44 14.11 -0.73 -11.05
N ALA A 45 14.96 -1.49 -10.36
CA ALA A 45 14.50 -2.75 -9.78
C ALA A 45 13.48 -2.49 -8.71
N ALA A 46 13.69 -1.47 -7.88
CA ALA A 46 12.71 -1.13 -6.85
C ALA A 46 11.36 -0.78 -7.47
N GLN A 47 11.38 0.01 -8.53
CA GLN A 47 10.15 0.41 -9.19
C GLN A 47 9.38 -0.79 -9.73
N THR A 48 10.08 -1.72 -10.34
CA THR A 48 9.42 -2.92 -10.86
C THR A 48 8.87 -3.78 -9.75
N LEU A 49 9.59 -3.91 -8.65
CA LEU A 49 9.11 -4.68 -7.51
C LEU A 49 7.84 -4.05 -6.94
N ILE A 50 7.78 -2.73 -6.88
CA ILE A 50 6.61 -2.04 -6.37
C ILE A 50 5.44 -2.22 -7.32
N THR A 51 5.62 -1.90 -8.60
CA THR A 51 4.51 -1.92 -9.54
C THR A 51 3.92 -3.31 -9.74
N SER A 52 4.76 -4.34 -9.70
CA SER A 52 4.26 -5.70 -9.88
C SER A 52 3.44 -6.18 -8.69
N ASN A 53 3.51 -5.49 -7.57
CA ASN A 53 2.80 -5.89 -6.36
C ASN A 53 1.65 -4.95 -6.00
N LEU A 54 1.39 -3.94 -6.81
CA LEU A 54 0.30 -3.00 -6.50
C LEU A 54 -1.04 -3.71 -6.42
N ARG A 55 -1.25 -4.74 -7.21
CA ARG A 55 -2.51 -5.47 -7.16
C ARG A 55 -2.75 -6.15 -5.83
N PHE A 56 -1.68 -6.54 -5.16
CA PHE A 56 -1.82 -7.17 -3.85
C PHE A 56 -2.20 -6.15 -2.78
N VAL A 57 -1.71 -4.93 -2.93
CA VAL A 57 -2.11 -3.86 -2.02
C VAL A 57 -3.62 -3.63 -2.12
N VAL A 58 -4.16 -3.64 -3.34
CA VAL A 58 -5.59 -3.47 -3.53
C VAL A 58 -6.36 -4.57 -2.81
N LYS A 59 -5.91 -5.81 -2.94
CA LYS A 59 -6.58 -6.92 -2.27
C LYS A 59 -6.56 -6.75 -0.75
N ILE A 60 -5.42 -6.36 -0.21
CA ILE A 60 -5.32 -6.20 1.23
C ILE A 60 -6.18 -5.02 1.69
N ALA A 61 -6.15 -3.92 0.94
CA ALA A 61 -6.95 -2.76 1.29
C ALA A 61 -8.43 -3.07 1.29
N ALA A 62 -8.87 -3.98 0.41
CA ALA A 62 -10.27 -4.37 0.34
C ALA A 62 -10.76 -5.00 1.64
N GLU A 63 -9.86 -5.57 2.43
CA GLU A 63 -10.24 -6.15 3.71
C GLU A 63 -10.69 -5.10 4.71
N TYR A 64 -10.36 -3.85 4.45
CA TYR A 64 -10.67 -2.75 5.36
C TYR A 64 -11.76 -1.84 4.83
N ARG A 65 -12.52 -2.29 3.84
CA ARG A 65 -13.52 -1.44 3.20
C ARG A 65 -14.69 -1.07 4.11
N ASN A 66 -14.87 -1.81 5.18
CA ASN A 66 -16.01 -1.58 6.07
C ASN A 66 -15.79 -0.49 7.10
N TYR A 67 -14.67 0.19 7.04
CA TYR A 67 -14.35 1.21 8.03
C TYR A 67 -14.81 2.61 7.63
N GLY A 68 -15.51 2.73 6.51
CA GLY A 68 -16.08 4.01 6.12
C GLY A 68 -15.13 4.99 5.48
N LEU A 69 -13.96 4.52 5.06
CA LEU A 69 -12.96 5.37 4.44
C LEU A 69 -12.88 5.07 2.94
N LYS A 70 -12.38 6.03 2.18
CA LYS A 70 -12.30 5.87 0.75
C LYS A 70 -11.31 4.77 0.37
N ALA A 71 -11.69 3.95 -0.59
CA ALA A 71 -10.83 2.87 -1.03
C ALA A 71 -9.47 3.37 -1.52
N LEU A 72 -9.46 4.45 -2.30
CA LEU A 72 -8.20 4.96 -2.80
C LEU A 72 -7.28 5.43 -1.68
N ASP A 73 -7.84 6.00 -0.63
CA ASP A 73 -7.02 6.42 0.49
C ASP A 73 -6.38 5.24 1.18
N LEU A 74 -7.13 4.16 1.36
CA LEU A 74 -6.58 2.95 1.96
C LEU A 74 -5.51 2.35 1.07
N ILE A 75 -5.75 2.34 -0.23
CA ILE A 75 -4.78 1.81 -1.18
C ILE A 75 -3.50 2.63 -1.15
N GLN A 76 -3.62 3.94 -1.10
CA GLN A 76 -2.43 4.78 -1.09
C GLN A 76 -1.60 4.56 0.17
N GLU A 77 -2.24 4.41 1.31
CA GLU A 77 -1.51 4.09 2.53
C GLU A 77 -0.84 2.74 2.43
N GLY A 78 -1.55 1.77 1.86
CA GLY A 78 -0.97 0.46 1.64
C GLY A 78 0.22 0.51 0.70
N ASN A 79 0.14 1.36 -0.32
CA ASN A 79 1.25 1.52 -1.26
C ASN A 79 2.49 2.08 -0.56
N ILE A 80 2.30 2.99 0.36
CA ILE A 80 3.43 3.49 1.14
C ILE A 80 4.05 2.35 1.94
N GLY A 81 3.21 1.53 2.54
CA GLY A 81 3.71 0.35 3.25
C GLY A 81 4.50 -0.59 2.34
N LEU A 82 3.99 -0.81 1.13
CA LEU A 82 4.69 -1.63 0.16
C LEU A 82 6.06 -1.04 -0.18
N MET A 83 6.11 0.27 -0.39
CA MET A 83 7.37 0.92 -0.70
C MET A 83 8.38 0.77 0.43
N MET A 84 7.90 0.88 1.67
CA MET A 84 8.78 0.67 2.82
C MET A 84 9.28 -0.77 2.88
N ALA A 85 8.41 -1.72 2.56
CA ALA A 85 8.80 -3.11 2.54
C ALA A 85 9.88 -3.37 1.49
N VAL A 86 9.69 -2.83 0.30
CA VAL A 86 10.67 -3.00 -0.78
C VAL A 86 12.01 -2.42 -0.36
N LYS A 87 11.97 -1.27 0.28
CA LYS A 87 13.19 -0.61 0.72
C LYS A 87 13.97 -1.44 1.74
N LYS A 88 13.26 -2.17 2.59
CA LYS A 88 13.88 -2.90 3.69
C LYS A 88 13.99 -4.40 3.45
N PHE A 89 13.52 -4.88 2.32
CA PHE A 89 13.47 -6.30 2.05
C PHE A 89 14.86 -6.87 1.84
N ASN A 90 15.15 -7.99 2.50
CA ASN A 90 16.40 -8.71 2.32
C ASN A 90 16.08 -10.00 1.56
N PRO A 91 16.45 -10.08 0.27
CA PRO A 91 16.10 -11.26 -0.53
C PRO A 91 16.78 -12.53 -0.08
N TYR A 92 17.84 -12.41 0.71
CA TYR A 92 18.60 -13.58 1.14
C TYR A 92 17.97 -14.30 2.32
N LYS A 93 16.84 -13.78 2.81
CA LYS A 93 16.16 -14.40 3.94
C LYS A 93 15.30 -15.60 3.54
N GLY A 94 15.07 -15.81 2.26
CA GLY A 94 14.44 -17.04 1.81
C GLY A 94 12.93 -17.01 1.66
N PHE A 95 12.29 -15.84 1.69
CA PHE A 95 10.84 -15.76 1.48
C PHE A 95 10.52 -14.69 0.45
N ARG A 96 9.30 -14.75 -0.04
CA ARG A 96 8.85 -13.83 -1.09
C ARG A 96 8.62 -12.44 -0.51
N LEU A 97 8.77 -11.45 -1.39
CA LEU A 97 8.57 -10.06 -0.99
C LEU A 97 7.17 -9.85 -0.41
N ILE A 98 6.15 -10.42 -1.05
CA ILE A 98 4.78 -10.16 -0.59
C ILE A 98 4.55 -10.70 0.83
N SER A 99 5.20 -11.79 1.19
CA SER A 99 5.06 -12.33 2.54
C SER A 99 5.55 -11.37 3.60
N TYR A 100 6.59 -10.62 3.26
CA TYR A 100 7.13 -9.60 4.14
C TYR A 100 6.32 -8.31 4.05
N ALA A 101 5.97 -7.95 2.82
CA ALA A 101 5.29 -6.68 2.57
C ALA A 101 3.90 -6.62 3.19
N VAL A 102 3.23 -7.77 3.32
CA VAL A 102 1.87 -7.76 3.84
C VAL A 102 1.81 -7.12 5.23
N TRP A 103 2.83 -7.32 6.04
CA TRP A 103 2.88 -6.73 7.38
C TRP A 103 2.99 -5.22 7.32
N TRP A 104 3.83 -4.73 6.41
CA TRP A 104 3.99 -3.30 6.22
C TRP A 104 2.71 -2.66 5.69
N ILE A 105 2.10 -3.32 4.70
CA ILE A 105 0.88 -2.80 4.09
C ILE A 105 -0.22 -2.70 5.13
N ARG A 106 -0.43 -3.75 5.90
CA ARG A 106 -1.47 -3.74 6.92
C ARG A 106 -1.20 -2.71 7.99
N ALA A 107 0.06 -2.58 8.40
CA ALA A 107 0.39 -1.61 9.44
C ALA A 107 0.09 -0.19 9.00
N TYR A 108 0.41 0.14 7.77
CA TYR A 108 0.14 1.48 7.27
C TYR A 108 -1.35 1.75 7.12
N ILE A 109 -2.09 0.75 6.63
CA ILE A 109 -3.53 0.93 6.50
C ILE A 109 -4.18 1.08 7.87
N GLN A 110 -3.81 0.23 8.81
CA GLN A 110 -4.40 0.29 10.14
C GLN A 110 -4.06 1.59 10.86
N ASN A 111 -2.84 2.06 10.71
CA ASN A 111 -2.47 3.35 11.28
C ASN A 111 -3.30 4.48 10.68
N TYR A 112 -3.54 4.41 9.39
CA TYR A 112 -4.36 5.42 8.74
C TYR A 112 -5.79 5.39 9.28
N ILE A 113 -6.35 4.21 9.44
CA ILE A 113 -7.71 4.07 9.95
C ILE A 113 -7.80 4.66 11.35
N VAL A 114 -6.87 4.32 12.21
CA VAL A 114 -6.86 4.85 13.57
C VAL A 114 -6.73 6.36 13.56
N SER A 115 -5.85 6.88 12.73
CA SER A 115 -5.67 8.33 12.62
C SER A 115 -6.93 9.02 12.15
N ALA A 116 -7.59 8.45 11.15
CA ALA A 116 -8.81 9.05 10.62
C ALA A 116 -9.90 9.07 11.68
N TRP A 117 -10.02 7.98 12.44
CA TRP A 117 -11.00 7.93 13.52
C TRP A 117 -10.67 8.92 14.62
N SER A 118 -9.39 9.06 14.94
CA SER A 118 -8.98 10.01 15.96
C SER A 118 -9.30 11.44 15.55
N LEU A 119 -9.13 11.75 14.27
CA LEU A 119 -9.46 13.07 13.77
C LEU A 119 -10.95 13.34 13.89
N VAL A 120 -11.78 12.34 13.60
CA VAL A 120 -13.21 12.48 13.76
C VAL A 120 -13.53 12.77 15.21
N LYS A 121 -12.91 12.07 16.14
CA LYS A 121 -13.12 12.30 17.55
C LYS A 121 -12.66 13.68 17.97
N ILE A 122 -11.56 14.14 17.45
CA ILE A 122 -11.07 15.47 17.75
C ILE A 122 -12.09 16.51 17.33
N GLY A 123 -12.76 16.26 16.20
CA GLY A 123 -13.79 17.18 15.74
C GLY A 123 -14.94 17.29 16.70
N THR A 124 -15.16 16.30 17.53
CA THR A 124 -16.25 16.34 18.50
C THR A 124 -15.78 16.65 19.90
N THR A 125 -14.53 16.38 20.22
CA THR A 125 -14.00 16.66 21.54
C THR A 125 -12.59 17.21 21.42
N GLN A 126 -12.24 18.03 22.40
CA GLN A 126 -10.92 18.61 22.41
C GLN A 126 -9.84 17.62 22.81
N ILE A 127 -10.23 16.67 23.57
CA ILE A 127 -9.30 15.75 24.18
C ILE A 127 -8.60 14.89 23.18
N GLY A 128 -9.31 14.52 22.13
CA GLY A 128 -8.76 13.63 21.16
C GLY A 128 -7.49 14.14 20.50
N ARG A 129 -7.33 15.45 20.48
CA ARG A 129 -6.19 16.03 19.82
C ARG A 129 -4.86 15.65 20.47
N ALA A 130 -4.83 15.72 21.77
CA ALA A 130 -3.60 15.39 22.49
C ALA A 130 -3.24 13.94 22.31
N SER A 131 -4.23 13.09 22.38
CA SER A 131 -4.04 11.67 22.18
C SER A 131 -3.45 11.38 20.82
N CYS A 132 -3.95 12.04 19.83
CA CYS A 132 -3.51 11.82 18.47
C CYS A 132 -2.05 12.15 18.30
N ARG A 133 -1.61 13.23 18.91
CA ARG A 133 -0.23 13.62 18.79
C ARG A 133 0.71 12.66 19.47
N GLU A 134 0.28 12.12 20.57
CA GLU A 134 1.14 11.21 21.31
C GLU A 134 1.43 9.94 20.59
N ARG A 135 0.52 9.52 19.75
CA ARG A 135 0.75 8.30 19.00
C ARG A 135 1.85 8.42 17.97
N VAL A 136 2.08 9.61 17.55
CA VAL A 136 3.13 9.83 16.60
C VAL A 136 4.48 9.68 17.24
#